data_9fd4cdab206ca214c0fc672f4e4b7f03
#
_entry.id   9fd4cdab206ca214c0fc672f4e4b7f03
#
_cell.length_a   1.000
_cell.length_b   1.000
_cell.length_c   1.000
_cell.angle_alpha   90.00
_cell.angle_beta   90.00
_cell.angle_gamma   90.00
#
_symmetry.space_group_name_H-M   'P 1'
#
loop_
_entity.id
_entity.type
_entity.pdbx_description
1 polymer ?
#
loop_
_entity_poly.entity_id
_entity_poly.type
_entity_poly.pdbx_seq_one_letter_code
_entity_poly.pdbx_strand_id
1 'polypeptide(L)'
;DVCSSDLQRGLRQMQVVADQEELEESFHLNVLDSDAGIQMADRILSSCAERLLQKRLFSAIILTGRGFAQTDWAADFMQQICKRRRVFAEMDVFTRGALIRSEDLCEAQSAYHFTCICEGRLKTTVSLKIQEREKEGQLVLASAGDSWYETKMTAEFIVSGTPEVEFSLQPLEPRKKKTVKIPLEGFPKRPDRTTRIEMAFGFTGEDTMIVMIRDLGFGELFPATNRMIKQEVSL
;
A
#
# COMPACT_ATOMS: atom_id res chain seq x y z
N ASP A 1 -11.42 7.76 -15.97
CA ASP A 1 -10.52 7.48 -14.85
C ASP A 1 -9.10 7.81 -15.24
N VAL A 2 -8.37 8.45 -14.35
CA VAL A 2 -6.96 8.76 -14.52
C VAL A 2 -6.18 8.01 -13.44
N CYS A 3 -5.26 7.15 -13.88
CA CYS A 3 -4.30 6.52 -12.98
C CYS A 3 -2.94 7.19 -13.16
N SER A 4 -2.32 7.61 -12.08
CA SER A 4 -0.95 8.09 -12.06
C SER A 4 -0.08 7.16 -11.22
N SER A 5 1.17 6.97 -11.64
CA SER A 5 2.14 6.20 -10.87
C SER A 5 3.43 6.99 -10.70
N ASP A 6 3.91 7.07 -9.48
CA ASP A 6 5.18 7.67 -9.10
C ASP A 6 6.20 6.60 -8.74
N LEU A 7 7.39 6.69 -9.33
CA LEU A 7 8.51 5.85 -9.00
C LEU A 7 9.29 6.48 -7.84
N GLN A 8 9.18 5.90 -6.66
CA GLN A 8 9.92 6.34 -5.48
C GLN A 8 11.04 5.33 -5.17
N ARG A 9 12.25 5.82 -4.92
CA ARG A 9 13.36 4.97 -4.45
C ARG A 9 13.22 4.74 -2.95
N GLY A 10 12.80 3.55 -2.55
CA GLY A 10 12.90 3.06 -1.18
C GLY A 10 14.30 2.55 -0.85
N LEU A 11 14.54 2.24 0.44
CA LEU A 11 15.85 1.78 0.96
C LEU A 11 16.37 0.48 0.34
N ARG A 12 15.53 -0.37 -0.26
CA ARG A 12 15.91 -1.67 -0.85
C ARG A 12 15.22 -2.03 -2.17
N GLN A 13 14.06 -1.46 -2.45
CA GLN A 13 13.29 -1.73 -3.68
C GLN A 13 12.70 -0.44 -4.23
N MET A 14 12.53 -0.37 -5.53
CA MET A 14 11.76 0.70 -6.16
C MET A 14 10.28 0.49 -5.82
N GLN A 15 9.64 1.52 -5.31
CA GLN A 15 8.22 1.52 -5.02
C GLN A 15 7.47 2.24 -6.14
N VAL A 16 6.41 1.62 -6.63
CA VAL A 16 5.48 2.23 -7.58
C VAL A 16 4.21 2.55 -6.82
N VAL A 17 3.98 3.83 -6.59
CA VAL A 17 2.74 4.31 -5.97
C VAL A 17 1.74 4.60 -7.07
N ALA A 18 0.63 3.89 -7.07
CA ALA A 18 -0.49 4.11 -7.97
C ALA A 18 -1.56 4.94 -7.26
N ASP A 19 -2.02 5.98 -7.92
CA ASP A 19 -3.10 6.85 -7.48
C ASP A 19 -4.17 6.90 -8.57
N GLN A 20 -5.44 6.86 -8.19
CA GLN A 20 -6.58 6.88 -9.09
C GLN A 20 -7.44 8.11 -8.81
N GLU A 21 -7.77 8.83 -9.84
CA GLU A 21 -8.68 9.98 -9.79
C GLU A 21 -9.81 9.75 -10.78
N GLU A 22 -11.05 9.79 -10.29
CA GLU A 22 -12.23 9.83 -11.15
C GLU A 22 -12.46 11.27 -11.61
N LEU A 23 -12.68 11.45 -12.91
CA LEU A 23 -13.02 12.75 -13.43
C LEU A 23 -14.53 12.97 -13.27
N GLU A 24 -14.91 14.14 -12.74
CA GLU A 24 -16.31 14.54 -12.63
C GLU A 24 -16.95 14.71 -14.01
N GLU A 25 -16.15 15.17 -14.97
CA GLU A 25 -16.56 15.34 -16.34
C GLU A 25 -16.55 13.99 -17.06
N SER A 26 -17.71 13.53 -17.48
CA SER A 26 -17.87 12.30 -18.24
C SER A 26 -18.74 12.50 -19.47
N PHE A 27 -18.52 11.71 -20.49
CA PHE A 27 -19.36 11.66 -21.68
C PHE A 27 -19.44 10.22 -22.20
N HIS A 28 -20.52 9.89 -22.85
CA HIS A 28 -20.69 8.61 -23.53
C HIS A 28 -20.04 8.65 -24.91
N LEU A 29 -19.51 7.51 -25.37
CA LEU A 29 -18.82 7.41 -26.67
C LEU A 29 -19.71 7.79 -27.87
N ASN A 30 -21.05 7.66 -27.77
CA ASN A 30 -21.97 8.07 -28.78
C ASN A 30 -21.95 9.60 -29.08
N VAL A 31 -21.36 10.39 -28.19
CA VAL A 31 -21.10 11.82 -28.43
C VAL A 31 -20.15 12.00 -29.63
N LEU A 32 -19.29 11.05 -29.91
CA LEU A 32 -18.35 11.07 -31.03
C LEU A 32 -19.03 10.83 -32.41
N ASP A 33 -20.34 10.51 -32.41
CA ASP A 33 -21.09 10.31 -33.66
C ASP A 33 -21.48 11.63 -34.33
N SER A 34 -21.20 12.78 -33.74
CA SER A 34 -21.48 14.10 -34.27
C SER A 34 -20.31 15.08 -34.12
N ASP A 35 -20.14 15.98 -35.10
CA ASP A 35 -19.07 17.00 -35.08
C ASP A 35 -19.14 17.90 -33.82
N ALA A 36 -20.35 18.31 -33.42
CA ALA A 36 -20.55 19.11 -32.22
C ALA A 36 -20.14 18.33 -30.94
N GLY A 37 -20.44 17.04 -30.90
CA GLY A 37 -20.10 16.16 -29.82
C GLY A 37 -18.59 15.91 -29.74
N ILE A 38 -17.91 15.70 -30.87
CA ILE A 38 -16.45 15.60 -30.97
C ILE A 38 -15.79 16.84 -30.40
N GLN A 39 -16.21 18.04 -30.81
CA GLN A 39 -15.67 19.29 -30.30
C GLN A 39 -15.88 19.44 -28.77
N MET A 40 -17.04 19.03 -28.28
CA MET A 40 -17.33 19.05 -26.83
C MET A 40 -16.43 18.09 -26.07
N ALA A 41 -16.28 16.87 -26.56
CA ALA A 41 -15.45 15.86 -25.95
C ALA A 41 -13.96 16.27 -25.93
N ASP A 42 -13.43 16.83 -27.01
CA ASP A 42 -12.07 17.34 -27.10
C ASP A 42 -11.82 18.48 -26.09
N ARG A 43 -12.77 19.41 -25.95
CA ARG A 43 -12.70 20.50 -24.95
C ARG A 43 -12.70 19.95 -23.51
N ILE A 44 -13.55 18.99 -23.20
CA ILE A 44 -13.62 18.35 -21.88
C ILE A 44 -12.27 17.70 -21.55
N LEU A 45 -11.74 16.89 -22.46
CA LEU A 45 -10.46 16.22 -22.26
C LEU A 45 -9.29 17.20 -22.15
N SER A 46 -9.30 18.26 -22.98
CA SER A 46 -8.28 19.31 -22.92
C SER A 46 -8.28 20.03 -21.57
N SER A 47 -9.47 20.36 -21.04
CA SER A 47 -9.61 20.98 -19.72
C SER A 47 -9.12 20.06 -18.59
N CYS A 48 -9.48 18.78 -18.64
CA CYS A 48 -8.98 17.77 -17.69
C CYS A 48 -7.47 17.65 -17.77
N ALA A 49 -6.89 17.54 -18.97
CA ALA A 49 -5.46 17.46 -19.16
C ALA A 49 -4.74 18.69 -18.62
N GLU A 50 -5.25 19.89 -18.86
CA GLU A 50 -4.67 21.11 -18.33
C GLU A 50 -4.60 21.08 -16.80
N ARG A 51 -5.68 20.73 -16.14
CA ARG A 51 -5.77 20.61 -14.68
C ARG A 51 -4.77 19.62 -14.11
N LEU A 52 -4.66 18.43 -14.72
CA LEU A 52 -3.77 17.36 -14.26
C LEU A 52 -2.30 17.71 -14.51
N LEU A 53 -1.99 18.28 -15.68
CA LEU A 53 -0.62 18.56 -16.09
C LEU A 53 0.00 19.80 -15.45
N GLN A 54 -0.81 20.73 -14.93
CA GLN A 54 -0.32 21.93 -14.22
C GLN A 54 0.40 21.59 -12.91
N LYS A 55 -0.01 20.53 -12.23
CA LYS A 55 0.44 20.19 -10.88
C LYS A 55 1.50 19.10 -10.83
N ARG A 56 1.66 18.32 -11.88
CA ARG A 56 2.51 17.12 -11.90
C ARG A 56 3.35 17.05 -13.16
N LEU A 57 4.57 16.52 -13.02
CA LEU A 57 5.45 16.22 -14.16
C LEU A 57 5.28 14.75 -14.55
N PHE A 58 4.84 14.51 -15.76
CA PHE A 58 4.70 13.17 -16.31
C PHE A 58 5.79 12.94 -17.37
N SER A 59 6.48 11.82 -17.28
CA SER A 59 7.47 11.38 -18.28
C SER A 59 6.83 10.69 -19.47
N ALA A 60 5.66 10.05 -19.24
CA ALA A 60 4.88 9.39 -20.28
C ALA A 60 3.40 9.46 -19.92
N ILE A 61 2.55 9.40 -20.93
CA ILE A 61 1.09 9.31 -20.83
C ILE A 61 0.67 8.10 -21.66
N ILE A 62 -0.17 7.25 -21.12
CA ILE A 62 -0.76 6.12 -21.82
C ILE A 62 -2.26 6.36 -21.92
N LEU A 63 -2.76 6.41 -23.15
CA LEU A 63 -4.18 6.47 -23.45
C LEU A 63 -4.66 5.04 -23.67
N THR A 64 -5.72 4.66 -22.98
CA THR A 64 -6.34 3.33 -23.11
C THR A 64 -7.84 3.42 -23.10
N GLY A 65 -8.50 2.40 -23.61
CA GLY A 65 -9.96 2.34 -23.71
C GLY A 65 -10.47 2.66 -25.12
N ARG A 66 -11.71 2.25 -25.39
CA ARG A 66 -12.29 2.28 -26.75
C ARG A 66 -12.32 3.66 -27.41
N GLY A 67 -12.44 4.73 -26.60
CA GLY A 67 -12.42 6.11 -27.11
C GLY A 67 -11.10 6.52 -27.72
N PHE A 68 -10.00 5.89 -27.34
CA PHE A 68 -8.66 6.20 -27.84
C PHE A 68 -8.12 5.18 -28.86
N ALA A 69 -8.98 4.27 -29.36
CA ALA A 69 -8.63 3.39 -30.46
C ALA A 69 -8.27 4.18 -31.74
N GLN A 70 -8.88 5.34 -31.91
CA GLN A 70 -8.52 6.38 -32.87
C GLN A 70 -8.46 7.70 -32.11
N THR A 71 -7.44 8.51 -32.33
CA THR A 71 -7.19 9.76 -31.58
C THR A 71 -7.40 11.02 -32.44
N ASP A 72 -7.69 10.86 -33.72
CA ASP A 72 -7.80 11.96 -34.69
C ASP A 72 -8.92 12.95 -34.36
N TRP A 73 -9.93 12.51 -33.61
CA TRP A 73 -11.03 13.33 -33.17
C TRP A 73 -10.69 14.32 -32.04
N ALA A 74 -9.61 14.08 -31.30
CA ALA A 74 -9.22 14.84 -30.10
C ALA A 74 -7.95 15.67 -30.37
N ALA A 75 -7.98 16.55 -31.37
CA ALA A 75 -6.79 17.26 -31.85
C ALA A 75 -6.17 18.21 -30.79
N ASP A 76 -7.01 19.00 -30.10
CA ASP A 76 -6.56 19.97 -29.09
C ASP A 76 -6.01 19.24 -27.86
N PHE A 77 -6.70 18.21 -27.40
CA PHE A 77 -6.24 17.34 -26.31
C PHE A 77 -4.89 16.68 -26.64
N MET A 78 -4.78 16.07 -27.83
CA MET A 78 -3.51 15.45 -28.27
C MET A 78 -2.39 16.46 -28.36
N GLN A 79 -2.62 17.64 -28.91
CA GLN A 79 -1.62 18.70 -28.95
C GLN A 79 -1.14 19.09 -27.55
N GLN A 80 -2.04 19.14 -26.60
CA GLN A 80 -1.73 19.53 -25.22
C GLN A 80 -0.91 18.47 -24.47
N ILE A 81 -1.31 17.20 -24.55
CA ILE A 81 -0.62 16.12 -23.83
C ILE A 81 0.73 15.76 -24.45
N CYS A 82 0.91 15.92 -25.77
CA CYS A 82 2.16 15.66 -26.47
C CYS A 82 3.26 16.71 -26.20
N LYS A 83 2.94 17.85 -25.60
CA LYS A 83 3.94 18.88 -25.29
C LYS A 83 5.02 18.36 -24.33
N ARG A 84 6.22 18.09 -24.85
CA ARG A 84 7.40 17.62 -24.07
C ARG A 84 7.19 16.30 -23.31
N ARG A 85 6.26 15.44 -23.77
CA ARG A 85 5.95 14.15 -23.15
C ARG A 85 5.84 13.07 -24.20
N ARG A 86 6.09 11.83 -23.79
CA ARG A 86 5.82 10.66 -24.63
C ARG A 86 4.39 10.23 -24.40
N VAL A 87 3.64 10.06 -25.48
CA VAL A 87 2.23 9.63 -25.44
C VAL A 87 2.12 8.32 -26.22
N PHE A 88 1.46 7.34 -25.64
CA PHE A 88 1.21 6.03 -26.23
C PHE A 88 -0.29 5.76 -26.20
N ALA A 89 -0.83 5.20 -27.27
CA ALA A 89 -2.19 4.67 -27.30
C ALA A 89 -2.10 3.14 -27.26
N GLU A 90 -2.47 2.55 -26.12
CA GLU A 90 -2.34 1.12 -25.84
C GLU A 90 -3.67 0.58 -25.31
N MET A 91 -4.35 -0.24 -26.11
CA MET A 91 -5.69 -0.71 -25.77
C MET A 91 -5.66 -1.88 -24.78
N ASP A 92 -4.59 -2.63 -24.73
CA ASP A 92 -4.43 -3.87 -23.97
C ASP A 92 -3.50 -3.73 -22.75
N VAL A 93 -3.18 -2.50 -22.33
CA VAL A 93 -2.22 -2.24 -21.25
C VAL A 93 -2.56 -2.98 -19.95
N PHE A 94 -3.84 -3.01 -19.57
CA PHE A 94 -4.28 -3.72 -18.37
C PHE A 94 -4.20 -5.24 -18.51
N THR A 95 -4.59 -5.77 -19.67
CA THR A 95 -4.52 -7.22 -19.95
C THR A 95 -3.07 -7.70 -19.97
N ARG A 96 -2.19 -6.93 -20.61
CA ARG A 96 -0.74 -7.23 -20.64
C ARG A 96 -0.12 -7.12 -19.24
N GLY A 97 -0.51 -6.10 -18.47
CA GLY A 97 -0.05 -5.94 -17.10
C GLY A 97 -0.50 -7.09 -16.19
N ALA A 98 -1.74 -7.54 -16.32
CA ALA A 98 -2.27 -8.67 -15.59
C ALA A 98 -1.55 -9.98 -15.95
N LEU A 99 -1.28 -10.21 -17.24
CA LEU A 99 -0.53 -11.37 -17.73
C LEU A 99 0.89 -11.40 -17.13
N ILE A 100 1.63 -10.30 -17.27
CA ILE A 100 2.99 -10.17 -16.73
C ILE A 100 3.00 -10.43 -15.21
N ARG A 101 2.02 -9.88 -14.48
CA ARG A 101 1.94 -10.10 -13.04
C ARG A 101 1.57 -11.54 -12.68
N SER A 102 0.71 -12.17 -13.46
CA SER A 102 0.36 -13.58 -13.26
C SER A 102 1.56 -14.50 -13.48
N GLU A 103 2.34 -14.26 -14.52
CA GLU A 103 3.57 -15.01 -14.77
C GLU A 103 4.58 -14.81 -13.64
N ASP A 104 4.82 -13.56 -13.22
CA ASP A 104 5.75 -13.24 -12.12
C ASP A 104 5.36 -13.90 -10.78
N LEU A 105 4.06 -14.06 -10.50
CA LEU A 105 3.57 -14.74 -9.30
C LEU A 105 3.78 -16.26 -9.34
N CYS A 106 3.96 -16.86 -10.51
CA CYS A 106 4.27 -18.27 -10.66
C CYS A 106 5.76 -18.58 -10.48
N GLU A 107 6.62 -17.58 -10.53
CA GLU A 107 8.06 -17.73 -10.36
C GLU A 107 8.47 -17.73 -8.88
N ALA A 108 9.50 -18.52 -8.54
CA ALA A 108 10.03 -18.59 -7.18
C ALA A 108 10.64 -17.27 -6.70
N GLN A 109 11.10 -16.43 -7.62
CA GLN A 109 11.63 -15.10 -7.36
C GLN A 109 11.10 -14.15 -8.44
N SER A 110 10.54 -13.02 -8.01
CA SER A 110 10.09 -11.99 -8.94
C SER A 110 11.24 -11.45 -9.81
N ALA A 111 11.00 -11.38 -11.11
CA ALA A 111 11.90 -10.73 -12.05
C ALA A 111 11.88 -9.19 -11.90
N TYR A 112 10.88 -8.67 -11.24
CA TYR A 112 10.66 -7.23 -11.07
C TYR A 112 11.03 -6.77 -9.67
N HIS A 113 11.99 -5.84 -9.60
CA HIS A 113 12.48 -5.29 -8.33
C HIS A 113 11.72 -4.04 -7.91
N PHE A 114 10.39 -4.09 -7.96
CA PHE A 114 9.55 -3.01 -7.47
C PHE A 114 8.37 -3.53 -6.65
N THR A 115 7.88 -2.72 -5.74
CA THR A 115 6.67 -2.96 -4.97
C THR A 115 5.60 -1.98 -5.42
N CYS A 116 4.44 -2.50 -5.83
CA CYS A 116 3.30 -1.67 -6.19
C CYS A 116 2.51 -1.29 -4.94
N ILE A 117 2.32 0.01 -4.73
CA ILE A 117 1.51 0.58 -3.66
C ILE A 117 0.25 1.18 -4.28
N CYS A 118 -0.86 0.53 -4.09
CA CYS A 118 -2.16 0.94 -4.60
C CYS A 118 -3.24 0.69 -3.53
N GLU A 119 -4.48 0.91 -3.86
CA GLU A 119 -5.61 0.55 -3.00
C GLU A 119 -5.55 -0.94 -2.60
N GLY A 120 -5.88 -1.25 -1.34
CA GLY A 120 -5.77 -2.59 -0.78
C GLY A 120 -4.37 -2.97 -0.29
N ARG A 121 -3.37 -2.09 -0.41
CA ARG A 121 -1.98 -2.34 0.00
C ARG A 121 -1.56 -1.45 1.16
N LEU A 122 -0.84 -2.05 2.12
CA LEU A 122 -0.25 -1.31 3.22
C LEU A 122 0.76 -0.28 2.72
N LYS A 123 0.71 0.93 3.28
CA LYS A 123 1.66 2.02 2.99
C LYS A 123 2.73 2.15 4.08
N THR A 124 2.62 1.33 5.12
CA THR A 124 3.51 1.37 6.30
C THR A 124 4.07 -0.02 6.55
N THR A 125 5.39 -0.11 6.69
CA THR A 125 6.05 -1.32 7.20
C THR A 125 5.95 -1.35 8.72
N VAL A 126 5.46 -2.46 9.26
CA VAL A 126 5.28 -2.69 10.70
C VAL A 126 6.30 -3.71 11.16
N SER A 127 7.09 -3.35 12.16
CA SER A 127 8.07 -4.24 12.78
C SER A 127 7.88 -4.29 14.28
N LEU A 128 8.12 -5.45 14.87
CA LEU A 128 8.15 -5.67 16.30
C LEU A 128 9.60 -5.60 16.80
N LYS A 129 9.84 -4.84 17.87
CA LYS A 129 11.12 -4.86 18.55
C LYS A 129 11.24 -6.17 19.31
N ILE A 130 12.27 -6.94 19.01
CA ILE A 130 12.56 -8.24 19.64
C ILE A 130 13.98 -8.27 20.18
N GLN A 131 14.23 -9.20 21.10
CA GLN A 131 15.55 -9.57 21.53
C GLN A 131 15.82 -11.02 21.14
N GLU A 132 16.80 -11.25 20.29
CA GLU A 132 17.22 -12.58 19.90
C GLU A 132 18.67 -12.80 20.31
N ARG A 133 18.92 -13.83 21.16
CA ARG A 133 20.27 -14.17 21.66
C ARG A 133 21.03 -12.94 22.21
N GLU A 134 20.36 -12.16 23.04
CA GLU A 134 20.89 -10.95 23.69
C GLU A 134 21.19 -9.76 22.76
N LYS A 135 20.82 -9.86 21.49
CA LYS A 135 20.89 -8.75 20.53
C LYS A 135 19.51 -8.17 20.28
N GLU A 136 19.43 -6.85 20.33
CA GLU A 136 18.22 -6.17 19.87
C GLU A 136 18.06 -6.31 18.35
N GLY A 137 16.86 -6.64 17.92
CA GLY A 137 16.48 -6.80 16.53
C GLY A 137 15.07 -6.28 16.25
N GLN A 138 14.70 -6.34 14.99
CA GLN A 138 13.34 -6.02 14.57
C GLN A 138 12.81 -7.19 13.72
N LEU A 139 11.68 -7.73 14.12
CA LEU A 139 10.92 -8.69 13.34
C LEU A 139 9.92 -7.93 12.47
N VAL A 140 10.08 -8.01 11.16
CA VAL A 140 9.11 -7.43 10.23
C VAL A 140 7.85 -8.28 10.26
N LEU A 141 6.73 -7.66 10.60
CA LEU A 141 5.42 -8.29 10.69
C LEU A 141 4.61 -8.11 9.43
N ALA A 142 4.73 -6.93 8.82
CA ALA A 142 4.07 -6.54 7.58
C ALA A 142 4.95 -5.53 6.85
N SER A 143 5.03 -5.65 5.53
CA SER A 143 5.79 -4.73 4.69
C SER A 143 4.86 -3.80 3.91
N ALA A 144 5.32 -2.58 3.64
CA ALA A 144 4.63 -1.75 2.67
C ALA A 144 4.51 -2.49 1.33
N GLY A 145 3.31 -2.52 0.76
CA GLY A 145 2.97 -3.30 -0.44
C GLY A 145 2.27 -4.63 -0.15
N ASP A 146 2.27 -5.11 1.08
CA ASP A 146 1.49 -6.30 1.44
C ASP A 146 -0.02 -6.01 1.38
N SER A 147 -0.83 -7.03 1.08
CA SER A 147 -2.29 -6.94 1.13
C SER A 147 -2.75 -6.87 2.57
N TRP A 148 -3.42 -5.79 2.99
CA TRP A 148 -3.87 -5.66 4.38
C TRP A 148 -4.83 -6.78 4.80
N TYR A 149 -5.67 -7.26 3.90
CA TYR A 149 -6.68 -8.30 4.16
C TYR A 149 -6.10 -9.74 4.22
N GLU A 150 -4.89 -9.95 3.69
CA GLU A 150 -4.19 -11.23 3.75
C GLU A 150 -3.15 -11.28 4.87
N THR A 151 -2.61 -10.11 5.25
CA THR A 151 -1.53 -10.00 6.21
C THR A 151 -2.03 -10.19 7.63
N LYS A 152 -1.75 -11.34 8.20
CA LYS A 152 -2.05 -11.70 9.60
C LYS A 152 -1.02 -12.70 10.10
N MET A 153 -0.73 -12.64 11.38
CA MET A 153 0.17 -13.59 12.05
C MET A 153 -0.26 -13.81 13.49
N THR A 154 0.02 -15.01 13.98
CA THR A 154 -0.04 -15.33 15.41
C THR A 154 1.29 -15.95 15.79
N ALA A 155 1.90 -15.44 16.85
CA ALA A 155 3.17 -15.94 17.36
C ALA A 155 3.26 -15.79 18.89
N GLU A 156 4.12 -16.61 19.50
CA GLU A 156 4.38 -16.56 20.92
C GLU A 156 5.71 -15.86 21.20
N PHE A 157 5.72 -15.06 22.26
CA PHE A 157 6.89 -14.32 22.70
C PHE A 157 7.06 -14.42 24.22
N ILE A 158 8.28 -14.28 24.69
CA ILE A 158 8.60 -14.11 26.10
C ILE A 158 8.90 -12.63 26.33
N VAL A 159 8.17 -12.02 27.27
CA VAL A 159 8.39 -10.63 27.65
C VAL A 159 9.67 -10.51 28.46
N SER A 160 10.51 -9.54 28.11
CA SER A 160 11.76 -9.22 28.81
C SER A 160 11.85 -7.73 29.09
N GLY A 161 12.29 -7.37 30.28
CA GLY A 161 12.41 -5.97 30.69
C GLY A 161 11.08 -5.32 31.06
N THR A 162 10.73 -4.22 30.39
CA THR A 162 9.46 -3.53 30.62
C THR A 162 8.27 -4.35 30.12
N PRO A 163 7.15 -4.41 30.86
CA PRO A 163 5.96 -5.15 30.46
C PRO A 163 5.19 -4.38 29.36
N GLU A 164 5.79 -4.23 28.21
CA GLU A 164 5.22 -3.56 27.04
C GLU A 164 5.67 -4.26 25.75
N VAL A 165 4.87 -4.10 24.71
CA VAL A 165 5.21 -4.55 23.35
C VAL A 165 5.45 -3.31 22.49
N GLU A 166 6.61 -3.22 21.85
CA GLU A 166 7.04 -2.05 21.09
C GLU A 166 7.03 -2.34 19.59
N PHE A 167 6.23 -1.57 18.85
CA PHE A 167 6.15 -1.61 17.40
C PHE A 167 6.85 -0.40 16.78
N SER A 168 7.58 -0.64 15.71
CA SER A 168 8.12 0.40 14.84
C SER A 168 7.29 0.47 13.57
N LEU A 169 6.69 1.62 13.33
CA LEU A 169 5.92 1.94 12.14
C LEU A 169 6.79 2.80 11.21
N GLN A 170 7.05 2.29 10.02
CA GLN A 170 7.87 2.95 9.02
C GLN A 170 7.01 3.22 7.77
N PRO A 171 6.38 4.41 7.65
CA PRO A 171 5.68 4.81 6.45
C PRO A 171 6.63 4.89 5.23
N LEU A 172 6.05 4.96 4.04
CA LEU A 172 6.79 5.21 2.80
C LEU A 172 7.61 6.50 2.87
N GLU A 173 7.13 7.51 3.61
CA GLU A 173 7.89 8.70 3.92
C GLU A 173 8.83 8.44 5.12
N PRO A 174 10.15 8.27 4.90
CA PRO A 174 11.08 7.84 5.96
C PRO A 174 11.14 8.79 7.17
N ARG A 175 10.81 10.07 6.98
CA ARG A 175 10.83 11.10 8.03
C ARG A 175 9.71 10.96 9.06
N LYS A 176 8.70 10.14 8.78
CA LYS A 176 7.52 9.94 9.64
C LYS A 176 7.56 8.65 10.45
N LYS A 177 8.76 8.08 10.67
CA LYS A 177 8.89 6.90 11.52
C LYS A 177 8.29 7.14 12.91
N LYS A 178 7.44 6.22 13.36
CA LYS A 178 6.73 6.29 14.64
C LYS A 178 6.96 5.01 15.43
N THR A 179 7.06 5.14 16.72
CA THR A 179 7.09 3.99 17.64
C THR A 179 5.80 3.96 18.45
N VAL A 180 5.17 2.80 18.52
CA VAL A 180 3.96 2.56 19.32
C VAL A 180 4.27 1.52 20.37
N LYS A 181 3.94 1.82 21.63
CA LYS A 181 4.12 0.93 22.77
C LYS A 181 2.77 0.52 23.31
N ILE A 182 2.56 -0.76 23.48
CA ILE A 182 1.36 -1.33 24.07
C ILE A 182 1.73 -1.87 25.44
N PRO A 183 1.33 -1.20 26.55
CA PRO A 183 1.57 -1.68 27.89
C PRO A 183 0.73 -2.93 28.18
N LEU A 184 1.33 -3.91 28.85
CA LEU A 184 0.63 -5.15 29.26
C LEU A 184 -0.14 -4.93 30.56
N GLU A 185 -1.04 -3.95 30.55
CA GLU A 185 -1.84 -3.60 31.71
C GLU A 185 -2.75 -4.76 32.14
N GLY A 186 -2.80 -4.98 33.45
CA GLY A 186 -3.63 -6.04 34.03
C GLY A 186 -3.00 -7.45 33.92
N PHE A 187 -1.86 -7.62 33.30
CA PHE A 187 -1.12 -8.88 33.38
C PHE A 187 -0.47 -9.00 34.75
N PRO A 188 -0.32 -10.24 35.30
CA PRO A 188 0.32 -10.43 36.58
C PRO A 188 1.78 -10.00 36.55
N LYS A 189 2.22 -9.35 37.65
CA LYS A 189 3.62 -9.01 37.83
C LYS A 189 4.41 -10.30 38.10
N ARG A 190 5.30 -10.65 37.21
CA ARG A 190 6.17 -11.82 37.27
C ARG A 190 7.62 -11.40 37.14
N PRO A 191 8.58 -12.24 37.60
CA PRO A 191 10.00 -12.03 37.33
C PRO A 191 10.27 -11.87 35.82
N ASP A 192 11.37 -11.22 35.49
CA ASP A 192 11.77 -11.04 34.08
C ASP A 192 11.83 -12.37 33.36
N ARG A 193 11.42 -12.39 32.08
CA ARG A 193 11.39 -13.58 31.20
C ARG A 193 10.50 -14.75 31.68
N THR A 194 9.55 -14.50 32.57
CA THR A 194 8.58 -15.49 33.05
C THR A 194 7.14 -15.18 32.62
N THR A 195 6.96 -14.30 31.67
CA THR A 195 5.67 -14.01 31.05
C THR A 195 5.73 -14.37 29.56
N ARG A 196 5.04 -15.45 29.20
CA ARG A 196 4.85 -15.83 27.80
C ARG A 196 3.51 -15.25 27.34
N ILE A 197 3.53 -14.65 26.18
CA ILE A 197 2.35 -14.06 25.53
C ILE A 197 2.13 -14.70 24.18
N GLU A 198 0.88 -14.85 23.80
CA GLU A 198 0.48 -15.03 22.40
C GLU A 198 0.08 -13.68 21.84
N MET A 199 0.64 -13.33 20.74
CA MET A 199 0.30 -12.11 20.02
C MET A 199 -0.26 -12.48 18.65
N ALA A 200 -1.50 -12.04 18.39
CA ALA A 200 -2.11 -12.10 17.07
C ALA A 200 -2.28 -10.68 16.55
N PHE A 201 -1.94 -10.44 15.31
CA PHE A 201 -2.22 -9.18 14.66
C PHE A 201 -2.82 -9.39 13.27
N GLY A 202 -3.52 -8.38 12.79
CA GLY A 202 -4.10 -8.27 11.47
C GLY A 202 -4.52 -6.83 11.22
N PHE A 203 -5.16 -6.59 10.10
CA PHE A 203 -5.55 -5.24 9.69
C PHE A 203 -7.06 -5.21 9.41
N THR A 204 -7.67 -4.05 9.63
CA THR A 204 -9.07 -3.76 9.26
C THR A 204 -9.17 -2.80 8.10
N GLY A 205 -8.05 -2.31 7.62
CA GLY A 205 -7.90 -1.39 6.51
C GLY A 205 -6.43 -1.10 6.24
N GLU A 206 -6.15 -0.24 5.29
CA GLU A 206 -4.77 0.13 4.90
C GLU A 206 -4.01 0.86 6.01
N ASP A 207 -4.74 1.56 6.88
CA ASP A 207 -4.18 2.48 7.88
C ASP A 207 -4.44 2.01 9.32
N THR A 208 -5.02 0.81 9.52
CA THR A 208 -5.45 0.36 10.84
C THR A 208 -5.07 -1.08 11.12
N MET A 209 -4.20 -1.28 12.12
CA MET A 209 -3.79 -2.59 12.61
C MET A 209 -4.52 -2.90 13.94
N ILE A 210 -4.96 -4.14 14.10
CA ILE A 210 -5.46 -4.67 15.37
C ILE A 210 -4.43 -5.65 15.93
N VAL A 211 -4.09 -5.46 17.18
CA VAL A 211 -3.20 -6.36 17.94
C VAL A 211 -3.98 -6.95 19.10
N MET A 212 -3.92 -8.26 19.24
CA MET A 212 -4.45 -9.00 20.39
C MET A 212 -3.31 -9.70 21.11
N ILE A 213 -3.20 -9.48 22.41
CA ILE A 213 -2.13 -10.04 23.24
C ILE A 213 -2.78 -10.83 24.37
N ARG A 214 -2.46 -12.11 24.50
CA ARG A 214 -2.99 -13.00 25.53
C ARG A 214 -1.89 -13.51 26.44
N ASP A 215 -2.12 -13.53 27.75
CA ASP A 215 -1.21 -14.12 28.74
C ASP A 215 -1.31 -15.65 28.71
N LEU A 216 -0.21 -16.32 28.38
CA LEU A 216 -0.07 -17.77 28.39
C LEU A 216 0.63 -18.30 29.65
N GLY A 217 1.04 -17.41 30.56
CA GLY A 217 1.82 -17.83 31.74
C GLY A 217 3.20 -18.38 31.37
N PHE A 218 3.82 -19.09 32.31
CA PHE A 218 5.12 -19.74 32.12
C PHE A 218 5.25 -20.97 33.03
N GLY A 219 4.69 -22.09 32.58
CA GLY A 219 4.67 -23.34 33.33
C GLY A 219 3.77 -23.32 34.58
N GLU A 220 3.96 -24.29 35.47
CA GLU A 220 3.12 -24.46 36.66
C GLU A 220 3.33 -23.37 37.71
N LEU A 221 4.55 -22.82 37.80
CA LEU A 221 4.88 -21.75 38.76
C LEU A 221 4.22 -20.40 38.40
N PHE A 222 3.96 -20.16 37.16
CA PHE A 222 3.35 -18.93 36.65
C PHE A 222 2.18 -19.27 35.71
N PRO A 223 1.04 -19.72 36.25
CA PRO A 223 -0.08 -20.18 35.44
C PRO A 223 -0.62 -19.08 34.53
N ALA A 224 -1.16 -19.49 33.39
CA ALA A 224 -1.82 -18.58 32.46
C ALA A 224 -3.07 -17.95 33.12
N THR A 225 -3.24 -16.66 32.93
CA THR A 225 -4.47 -15.97 33.37
C THR A 225 -5.47 -15.84 32.24
N ASN A 226 -5.07 -16.11 30.99
CA ASN A 226 -5.84 -15.90 29.77
C ASN A 226 -6.39 -14.47 29.63
N ARG A 227 -5.82 -13.52 30.36
CA ARG A 227 -6.13 -12.09 30.16
C ARG A 227 -5.71 -11.68 28.75
N MET A 228 -6.57 -10.88 28.14
CA MET A 228 -6.38 -10.43 26.76
C MET A 228 -6.42 -8.91 26.70
N ILE A 229 -5.49 -8.35 25.97
CA ILE A 229 -5.45 -6.94 25.56
C ILE A 229 -5.76 -6.91 24.07
N LYS A 230 -6.71 -6.08 23.68
CA LYS A 230 -6.99 -5.76 22.29
C LYS A 230 -6.73 -4.27 22.09
N GLN A 231 -5.83 -3.96 21.16
CA GLN A 231 -5.44 -2.59 20.85
C GLN A 231 -5.55 -2.35 19.35
N GLU A 232 -6.16 -1.23 19.00
CA GLU A 232 -6.18 -0.68 17.65
C GLU A 232 -5.03 0.32 17.52
N VAL A 233 -4.28 0.21 16.42
CA VAL A 233 -3.09 1.02 16.14
C VAL A 233 -3.27 1.66 14.76
N SER A 234 -3.25 2.99 14.72
CA SER A 234 -3.21 3.77 13.47
C SER A 234 -1.78 3.81 12.93
N LEU A 235 -1.64 3.43 11.66
CA LEU A 235 -0.38 3.29 10.93
C LEU A 235 0.14 4.63 10.38
#